data_4a76fa3c1f034468d27a918c8b46ac01
#
_entry.id   4a76fa3c1f034468d27a918c8b46ac01
#
_cell.length_a   1.000
_cell.length_b   1.000
_cell.length_c   1.000
_cell.angle_alpha   90.00
_cell.angle_beta   90.00
_cell.angle_gamma   90.00
#
_symmetry.space_group_name_H-M   'P 1'
#
loop_
_entity.id
_entity.type
_entity.pdbx_description
1 polymer ?
#
loop_
_entity_poly.entity_id
_entity_poly.type
_entity_poly.pdbx_seq_one_letter_code
_entity_poly.pdbx_strand_id
1 'polypeptide(L)'
;MRLFKKIALFGAAALALASIHPVQAAEKHLTILFAIPDLAFPFFVHMADQAKDEAKKTGDIDIIVSDGQRSSTKETADVEAAITKGVNGIIISPNDVDALAPAIQEAVDAKIPIVTVDRRVNKVPGILAHVGADNVKGGEAQGQLIEKLFPNGATVMNLQGQSGASPAIDRNKGLHNVLDQAKDKYKFVFEDTAGFDRAKGLAMTESALAGMTTPPDVIVAANDDMALGALEALKARNLLGKVKLIGFDALPEALGQIKAGNMTATIEQLPGGQVRGALQALVALLRDGKKPDQQVTLLTPIAITSENLDKAERLNEVK
;
A
#
# COMPACT_ATOMS: atom_id res chain seq x y z
N MET A 1 47.31 86.12 33.99
CA MET A 1 46.21 85.84 33.04
C MET A 1 46.56 84.63 32.20
N ARG A 2 46.13 83.46 32.50
CA ARG A 2 46.31 82.21 31.78
C ARG A 2 45.01 81.51 31.56
N LEU A 3 44.64 81.33 30.27
CA LEU A 3 43.41 80.71 29.79
C LEU A 3 43.59 79.18 29.79
N PHE A 4 42.79 78.48 30.54
CA PHE A 4 42.77 76.99 30.45
C PHE A 4 41.67 76.55 29.47
N LYS A 5 42.12 75.92 28.37
CA LYS A 5 41.20 75.21 27.46
C LYS A 5 40.91 73.80 28.00
N LYS A 6 39.63 73.50 28.22
CA LYS A 6 39.13 72.14 28.53
C LYS A 6 38.87 71.42 27.22
N ILE A 7 39.61 70.33 27.01
CA ILE A 7 39.36 69.38 25.95
C ILE A 7 38.40 68.32 26.49
N ALA A 8 37.19 68.23 25.91
CA ALA A 8 36.24 67.16 26.19
C ALA A 8 36.52 65.96 25.22
N LEU A 9 36.89 64.81 25.78
CA LEU A 9 37.00 63.55 25.04
C LEU A 9 35.62 62.88 24.97
N PHE A 10 35.03 62.81 23.78
CA PHE A 10 33.88 62.00 23.50
C PHE A 10 34.35 60.60 23.20
N GLY A 11 34.14 59.63 24.12
CA GLY A 11 34.33 58.21 23.89
C GLY A 11 33.09 57.64 23.19
N ALA A 12 33.21 57.29 21.94
CA ALA A 12 32.18 56.55 21.22
C ALA A 12 32.28 55.05 21.57
N ALA A 13 31.38 54.57 22.41
CA ALA A 13 31.20 53.14 22.66
C ALA A 13 30.41 52.50 21.50
N ALA A 14 31.10 51.79 20.62
CA ALA A 14 30.48 50.97 19.58
C ALA A 14 29.91 49.70 20.22
N LEU A 15 28.55 49.65 20.40
CA LEU A 15 27.83 48.41 20.72
C LEU A 15 27.87 47.50 19.49
N ALA A 16 28.73 46.44 19.52
CA ALA A 16 28.66 45.34 18.59
C ALA A 16 27.40 44.50 18.91
N LEU A 17 26.33 44.71 18.15
CA LEU A 17 25.19 43.79 18.10
C LEU A 17 25.63 42.45 17.50
N ALA A 18 25.98 41.49 18.37
CA ALA A 18 26.20 40.14 17.94
C ALA A 18 24.86 39.55 17.43
N SER A 19 24.71 39.38 16.13
CA SER A 19 23.57 38.69 15.51
C SER A 19 23.61 37.25 15.97
N ILE A 20 22.79 36.92 16.95
CA ILE A 20 22.53 35.52 17.34
C ILE A 20 21.73 34.92 16.20
N HIS A 21 22.40 34.28 15.25
CA HIS A 21 21.76 33.41 14.28
C HIS A 21 21.28 32.19 15.09
N PRO A 22 19.99 31.82 15.06
CA PRO A 22 19.57 30.57 15.66
C PRO A 22 20.38 29.45 14.98
N VAL A 23 21.18 28.75 15.75
CA VAL A 23 21.75 27.48 15.31
C VAL A 23 20.58 26.55 15.09
N GLN A 24 20.24 26.33 13.83
CA GLN A 24 19.24 25.34 13.47
C GLN A 24 19.77 24.00 13.99
N ALA A 25 19.16 23.45 15.01
CA ALA A 25 19.52 22.15 15.54
C ALA A 25 19.52 21.16 14.35
N ALA A 26 20.64 20.44 14.16
CA ALA A 26 20.70 19.42 13.15
C ALA A 26 19.49 18.47 13.33
N GLU A 27 18.77 18.20 12.26
CA GLU A 27 17.65 17.28 12.32
C GLU A 27 18.13 15.92 12.86
N LYS A 28 17.35 15.32 13.76
CA LYS A 28 17.70 14.03 14.36
C LYS A 28 17.70 12.95 13.27
N HIS A 29 18.84 12.29 13.10
CA HIS A 29 18.96 11.13 12.23
C HIS A 29 17.98 10.03 12.69
N LEU A 30 17.22 9.46 11.76
CA LEU A 30 16.23 8.43 12.03
C LEU A 30 16.56 7.14 11.28
N THR A 31 16.52 6.03 11.97
CA THR A 31 16.55 4.69 11.37
C THR A 31 15.16 4.07 11.50
N ILE A 32 14.52 3.76 10.37
CA ILE A 32 13.15 3.24 10.31
C ILE A 32 13.18 1.88 9.62
N LEU A 33 12.60 0.85 10.28
CA LEU A 33 12.31 -0.41 9.62
C LEU A 33 11.07 -0.24 8.73
N PHE A 34 11.16 -0.70 7.48
CA PHE A 34 10.01 -0.94 6.61
C PHE A 34 9.90 -2.43 6.32
N ALA A 35 9.04 -3.12 7.09
CA ALA A 35 8.78 -4.55 6.95
C ALA A 35 7.61 -4.77 5.96
N ILE A 36 7.83 -5.62 4.99
CA ILE A 36 6.86 -5.94 3.93
C ILE A 36 6.74 -7.46 3.74
N PRO A 37 5.58 -7.96 3.27
CA PRO A 37 5.33 -9.39 3.18
C PRO A 37 6.26 -10.12 2.21
N ASP A 38 6.59 -9.52 1.06
CA ASP A 38 7.42 -10.18 0.05
C ASP A 38 7.87 -9.20 -1.05
N LEU A 39 9.16 -9.16 -1.32
CA LEU A 39 9.74 -8.39 -2.45
C LEU A 39 9.51 -9.04 -3.83
N ALA A 40 8.99 -10.26 -3.89
CA ALA A 40 8.55 -10.85 -5.15
C ALA A 40 7.28 -10.17 -5.73
N PHE A 41 6.55 -9.40 -4.90
CA PHE A 41 5.40 -8.63 -5.37
C PHE A 41 5.83 -7.26 -5.90
N PRO A 42 5.61 -6.93 -7.20
CA PRO A 42 5.95 -5.61 -7.78
C PRO A 42 5.30 -4.44 -7.05
N PHE A 43 4.17 -4.68 -6.40
CA PHE A 43 3.48 -3.72 -5.56
C PHE A 43 4.35 -3.27 -4.37
N PHE A 44 4.93 -4.21 -3.62
CA PHE A 44 5.77 -3.89 -2.46
C PHE A 44 7.16 -3.37 -2.85
N VAL A 45 7.69 -3.79 -4.00
CA VAL A 45 8.93 -3.18 -4.55
C VAL A 45 8.71 -1.68 -4.78
N HIS A 46 7.60 -1.31 -5.43
CA HIS A 46 7.26 0.09 -5.65
C HIS A 46 7.09 0.85 -4.32
N MET A 47 6.38 0.28 -3.34
CA MET A 47 6.25 0.91 -2.02
C MET A 47 7.61 1.13 -1.34
N ALA A 48 8.52 0.15 -1.41
CA ALA A 48 9.86 0.28 -0.83
C ALA A 48 10.68 1.38 -1.50
N ASP A 49 10.59 1.53 -2.81
CA ASP A 49 11.25 2.60 -3.55
C ASP A 49 10.66 3.97 -3.21
N GLN A 50 9.33 4.08 -3.12
CA GLN A 50 8.64 5.30 -2.69
C GLN A 50 8.99 5.69 -1.24
N ALA A 51 9.18 4.71 -0.33
CA ALA A 51 9.64 4.97 1.04
C ALA A 51 11.04 5.58 1.06
N LYS A 52 11.98 4.99 0.28
CA LYS A 52 13.36 5.50 0.16
C LYS A 52 13.41 6.89 -0.47
N ASP A 53 12.60 7.12 -1.49
CA ASP A 53 12.54 8.42 -2.17
C ASP A 53 11.95 9.51 -1.27
N GLU A 54 10.91 9.19 -0.50
CA GLU A 54 10.34 10.13 0.47
C GLU A 54 11.32 10.38 1.63
N ALA A 55 12.03 9.36 2.11
CA ALA A 55 13.06 9.51 3.13
C ALA A 55 14.19 10.46 2.68
N LYS A 56 14.64 10.35 1.42
CA LYS A 56 15.64 11.29 0.82
C LYS A 56 15.12 12.73 0.77
N LYS A 57 13.85 12.93 0.40
CA LYS A 57 13.23 14.27 0.34
C LYS A 57 13.08 14.87 1.75
N THR A 58 12.71 14.03 2.71
CA THR A 58 12.51 14.45 4.11
C THR A 58 13.84 14.71 4.83
N GLY A 59 14.95 14.09 4.37
CA GLY A 59 16.31 14.26 4.88
C GLY A 59 16.61 13.46 6.15
N ASP A 60 17.84 13.02 6.28
CA ASP A 60 18.44 12.39 7.46
C ASP A 60 17.64 11.17 8.01
N ILE A 61 17.17 10.30 7.08
CA ILE A 61 16.40 9.09 7.38
C ILE A 61 16.98 7.91 6.63
N ASP A 62 17.31 6.85 7.36
CA ASP A 62 17.66 5.54 6.82
C ASP A 62 16.45 4.61 6.86
N ILE A 63 16.06 4.08 5.70
CA ILE A 63 15.02 3.05 5.57
C ILE A 63 15.70 1.68 5.46
N ILE A 64 15.46 0.81 6.43
CA ILE A 64 15.83 -0.61 6.40
C ILE A 64 14.63 -1.37 5.85
N VAL A 65 14.70 -1.83 4.61
CA VAL A 65 13.64 -2.68 4.03
C VAL A 65 13.88 -4.11 4.47
N SER A 66 12.84 -4.75 5.02
CA SER A 66 12.85 -6.17 5.38
C SER A 66 11.85 -6.93 4.52
N ASP A 67 12.33 -8.03 3.92
CA ASP A 67 11.54 -8.94 3.10
C ASP A 67 11.04 -10.12 3.95
N GLY A 68 9.74 -10.15 4.22
CA GLY A 68 9.08 -11.19 5.00
C GLY A 68 9.00 -12.56 4.31
N GLN A 69 9.25 -12.64 2.98
CA GLN A 69 9.25 -13.88 2.19
C GLN A 69 7.97 -14.71 2.35
N ARG A 70 6.82 -14.04 2.47
CA ARG A 70 5.48 -14.62 2.74
C ARG A 70 5.41 -15.42 4.06
N SER A 71 6.33 -15.18 4.99
CA SER A 71 6.43 -15.90 6.27
C SER A 71 6.20 -14.97 7.44
N SER A 72 5.09 -15.16 8.17
CA SER A 72 4.82 -14.43 9.41
C SER A 72 5.88 -14.67 10.46
N THR A 73 6.49 -15.88 10.51
CA THR A 73 7.60 -16.20 11.40
C THR A 73 8.86 -15.37 11.08
N LYS A 74 9.16 -15.22 9.79
CA LYS A 74 10.29 -14.39 9.34
C LYS A 74 10.04 -12.91 9.68
N GLU A 75 8.85 -12.43 9.40
CA GLU A 75 8.49 -11.04 9.66
C GLU A 75 8.46 -10.73 11.17
N THR A 76 8.04 -11.69 12.02
CA THR A 76 8.19 -11.63 13.48
C THR A 76 9.65 -11.46 13.86
N ALA A 77 10.54 -12.32 13.37
CA ALA A 77 11.97 -12.23 13.66
C ALA A 77 12.60 -10.90 13.21
N ASP A 78 12.12 -10.33 12.10
CA ASP A 78 12.58 -9.03 11.59
C ASP A 78 12.16 -7.87 12.53
N VAL A 79 10.94 -7.93 13.08
CA VAL A 79 10.46 -6.95 14.07
C VAL A 79 11.28 -7.08 15.37
N GLU A 80 11.50 -8.29 15.88
CA GLU A 80 12.33 -8.55 17.08
C GLU A 80 13.77 -8.04 16.90
N ALA A 81 14.35 -8.28 15.72
CA ALA A 81 15.68 -7.76 15.38
C ALA A 81 15.71 -6.22 15.35
N ALA A 82 14.65 -5.58 14.86
CA ALA A 82 14.53 -4.13 14.85
C ALA A 82 14.41 -3.54 16.25
N ILE A 83 13.65 -4.20 17.14
CA ILE A 83 13.57 -3.84 18.57
C ILE A 83 14.96 -3.90 19.20
N THR A 84 15.67 -5.01 19.00
CA THR A 84 17.03 -5.21 19.53
C THR A 84 18.02 -4.17 19.00
N LYS A 85 17.90 -3.79 17.75
CA LYS A 85 18.72 -2.75 17.09
C LYS A 85 18.42 -1.34 17.59
N GLY A 86 17.26 -1.13 18.22
CA GLY A 86 16.83 0.18 18.69
C GLY A 86 16.49 1.12 17.55
N VAL A 87 15.77 0.65 16.52
CA VAL A 87 15.26 1.53 15.44
C VAL A 87 14.35 2.62 16.02
N ASN A 88 14.28 3.77 15.37
CA ASN A 88 13.48 4.88 15.87
C ASN A 88 11.98 4.69 15.63
N GLY A 89 11.60 3.88 14.62
CA GLY A 89 10.23 3.58 14.29
C GLY A 89 10.09 2.42 13.32
N ILE A 90 8.88 1.90 13.20
CA ILE A 90 8.56 0.77 12.32
C ILE A 90 7.37 1.15 11.44
N ILE A 91 7.52 0.97 10.14
CA ILE A 91 6.42 0.92 9.17
C ILE A 91 6.29 -0.55 8.76
N ILE A 92 5.10 -1.13 8.84
CA ILE A 92 4.89 -2.55 8.56
C ILE A 92 3.60 -2.79 7.76
N SER A 93 3.71 -3.63 6.75
CA SER A 93 2.56 -4.25 6.07
C SER A 93 2.51 -5.73 6.49
N PRO A 94 1.76 -6.10 7.53
CA PRO A 94 1.85 -7.44 8.12
C PRO A 94 1.36 -8.52 7.15
N ASN A 95 2.08 -9.63 7.07
CA ASN A 95 1.71 -10.77 6.23
C ASN A 95 0.35 -11.36 6.61
N ASP A 96 0.02 -11.38 7.89
CA ASP A 96 -1.23 -11.89 8.45
C ASP A 96 -1.71 -11.00 9.59
N VAL A 97 -3.03 -10.75 9.65
CA VAL A 97 -3.64 -9.77 10.58
C VAL A 97 -3.56 -10.18 12.06
N ASP A 98 -3.48 -11.47 12.34
CA ASP A 98 -3.46 -12.01 13.70
C ASP A 98 -2.08 -12.57 14.08
N ALA A 99 -1.38 -13.23 13.15
CA ALA A 99 -0.08 -13.85 13.42
C ALA A 99 1.01 -12.85 13.80
N LEU A 100 0.98 -11.62 13.25
CA LEU A 100 1.95 -10.57 13.55
C LEU A 100 1.59 -9.73 14.79
N ALA A 101 0.38 -9.88 15.34
CA ALA A 101 -0.07 -9.08 16.46
C ALA A 101 0.86 -9.15 17.69
N PRO A 102 1.38 -10.33 18.12
CA PRO A 102 2.30 -10.39 19.26
C PRO A 102 3.60 -9.60 19.04
N ALA A 103 4.28 -9.78 17.91
CA ALA A 103 5.54 -9.08 17.62
C ALA A 103 5.34 -7.56 17.51
N ILE A 104 4.24 -7.12 16.91
CA ILE A 104 3.91 -5.70 16.83
C ILE A 104 3.60 -5.14 18.22
N GLN A 105 2.92 -5.91 19.10
CA GLN A 105 2.68 -5.50 20.47
C GLN A 105 4.00 -5.38 21.27
N GLU A 106 4.95 -6.28 21.09
CA GLU A 106 6.28 -6.18 21.72
C GLU A 106 7.00 -4.89 21.34
N ALA A 107 6.94 -4.48 20.06
CA ALA A 107 7.53 -3.22 19.63
C ALA A 107 6.82 -2.01 20.24
N VAL A 108 5.48 -2.04 20.35
CA VAL A 108 4.70 -1.01 21.07
C VAL A 108 5.12 -0.92 22.54
N ASP A 109 5.28 -2.06 23.22
CA ASP A 109 5.69 -2.14 24.64
C ASP A 109 7.13 -1.63 24.84
N ALA A 110 8.00 -1.87 23.85
CA ALA A 110 9.35 -1.30 23.78
C ALA A 110 9.37 0.21 23.47
N LYS A 111 8.20 0.87 23.32
CA LYS A 111 8.04 2.29 23.03
C LYS A 111 8.56 2.70 21.65
N ILE A 112 8.63 1.78 20.70
CA ILE A 112 8.93 2.06 19.31
C ILE A 112 7.60 2.40 18.62
N PRO A 113 7.42 3.62 18.06
CA PRO A 113 6.20 3.97 17.36
C PRO A 113 6.06 3.17 16.06
N ILE A 114 4.84 2.68 15.82
CA ILE A 114 4.52 1.81 14.69
C ILE A 114 3.40 2.43 13.86
N VAL A 115 3.59 2.41 12.55
CA VAL A 115 2.55 2.67 11.56
C VAL A 115 2.36 1.41 10.71
N THR A 116 1.13 0.90 10.66
CA THR A 116 0.80 -0.13 9.68
C THR A 116 0.44 0.53 8.35
N VAL A 117 0.89 -0.07 7.23
CA VAL A 117 0.63 0.43 5.88
C VAL A 117 0.07 -0.69 5.00
N ASP A 118 -0.83 -0.35 4.06
CA ASP A 118 -1.51 -1.31 3.16
C ASP A 118 -2.32 -2.37 3.93
N ARG A 119 -1.65 -3.25 4.68
CA ARG A 119 -2.28 -4.27 5.51
C ARG A 119 -2.38 -3.82 6.96
N ARG A 120 -3.54 -4.01 7.58
CA ARG A 120 -3.73 -3.77 9.02
C ARG A 120 -3.39 -5.02 9.84
N VAL A 121 -3.18 -4.82 11.12
CA VAL A 121 -3.13 -5.88 12.14
C VAL A 121 -4.34 -5.77 13.06
N ASN A 122 -4.81 -6.89 13.59
CA ASN A 122 -5.92 -6.93 14.53
C ASN A 122 -5.44 -6.79 15.99
N LYS A 123 -6.27 -6.16 16.82
CA LYS A 123 -6.18 -6.21 18.31
C LYS A 123 -4.83 -5.80 18.90
N VAL A 124 -4.12 -4.88 18.29
CA VAL A 124 -2.89 -4.30 18.86
C VAL A 124 -3.16 -2.86 19.26
N PRO A 125 -3.37 -2.59 20.56
CA PRO A 125 -3.51 -1.22 21.06
C PRO A 125 -2.14 -0.49 21.02
N GLY A 126 -2.17 0.81 20.80
CA GLY A 126 -0.97 1.64 20.83
C GLY A 126 -0.24 1.81 19.50
N ILE A 127 -0.71 1.22 18.42
CA ILE A 127 -0.24 1.56 17.06
C ILE A 127 -0.50 3.05 16.82
N LEU A 128 0.51 3.75 16.29
CA LEU A 128 0.44 5.18 16.02
C LEU A 128 -0.64 5.51 14.97
N ALA A 129 -0.59 4.80 13.84
CA ALA A 129 -1.52 4.97 12.75
C ALA A 129 -1.61 3.72 11.86
N HIS A 130 -2.69 3.66 11.06
CA HIS A 130 -2.81 2.83 9.88
C HIS A 130 -3.05 3.72 8.66
N VAL A 131 -2.29 3.51 7.59
CA VAL A 131 -2.48 4.18 6.29
C VAL A 131 -2.64 3.10 5.22
N GLY A 132 -3.78 3.05 4.57
CA GLY A 132 -4.07 2.02 3.58
C GLY A 132 -5.09 2.46 2.55
N ALA A 133 -5.49 1.56 1.68
CA ALA A 133 -6.66 1.74 0.82
C ALA A 133 -7.93 1.25 1.54
N ASP A 134 -9.08 1.85 1.20
CA ASP A 134 -10.39 1.31 1.59
C ASP A 134 -10.69 0.06 0.74
N ASN A 135 -10.15 -1.08 1.18
CA ASN A 135 -10.24 -2.32 0.43
C ASN A 135 -11.68 -2.86 0.30
N VAL A 136 -12.57 -2.51 1.24
CA VAL A 136 -14.01 -2.85 1.09
C VAL A 136 -14.58 -2.07 -0.09
N LYS A 137 -14.37 -0.75 -0.15
CA LYS A 137 -14.80 0.05 -1.30
C LYS A 137 -14.13 -0.38 -2.60
N GLY A 138 -12.88 -0.84 -2.54
CA GLY A 138 -12.19 -1.39 -3.70
C GLY A 138 -12.88 -2.63 -4.26
N GLY A 139 -13.26 -3.58 -3.39
CA GLY A 139 -14.07 -4.74 -3.77
C GLY A 139 -15.47 -4.36 -4.25
N GLU A 140 -16.11 -3.38 -3.61
CA GLU A 140 -17.39 -2.83 -4.08
C GLU A 140 -17.26 -2.22 -5.49
N ALA A 141 -16.15 -1.51 -5.77
CA ALA A 141 -15.90 -0.96 -7.10
C ALA A 141 -15.73 -2.06 -8.16
N GLN A 142 -15.10 -3.22 -7.82
CA GLN A 142 -15.06 -4.38 -8.72
C GLN A 142 -16.48 -4.92 -8.97
N GLY A 143 -17.30 -5.07 -7.94
CA GLY A 143 -18.69 -5.52 -8.05
C GLY A 143 -19.55 -4.58 -8.90
N GLN A 144 -19.49 -3.29 -8.63
CA GLN A 144 -20.20 -2.25 -9.40
C GLN A 144 -19.79 -2.21 -10.88
N LEU A 145 -18.51 -2.46 -11.16
CA LEU A 145 -18.03 -2.57 -12.53
C LEU A 145 -18.63 -3.81 -13.22
N ILE A 146 -18.74 -4.94 -12.52
CA ILE A 146 -19.40 -6.14 -13.06
C ILE A 146 -20.88 -5.86 -13.34
N GLU A 147 -21.61 -5.19 -12.44
CA GLU A 147 -23.00 -4.78 -12.69
C GLU A 147 -23.16 -3.88 -13.90
N LYS A 148 -22.23 -2.91 -14.06
CA LYS A 148 -22.21 -2.02 -15.23
C LYS A 148 -21.97 -2.77 -16.54
N LEU A 149 -21.06 -3.73 -16.55
CA LEU A 149 -20.70 -4.54 -17.72
C LEU A 149 -21.79 -5.55 -18.09
N PHE A 150 -22.49 -6.07 -17.09
CA PHE A 150 -23.48 -7.15 -17.23
C PHE A 150 -24.79 -6.83 -16.51
N PRO A 151 -25.56 -5.83 -16.98
CA PRO A 151 -26.78 -5.37 -16.28
C PRO A 151 -27.88 -6.46 -16.17
N ASN A 152 -27.80 -7.48 -17.02
CA ASN A 152 -28.74 -8.61 -17.02
C ASN A 152 -28.26 -9.81 -16.21
N GLY A 153 -27.06 -9.75 -15.63
CA GLY A 153 -26.43 -10.81 -14.85
C GLY A 153 -25.20 -11.41 -15.52
N ALA A 154 -24.38 -12.10 -14.70
CA ALA A 154 -23.13 -12.71 -15.14
C ALA A 154 -22.79 -13.94 -14.27
N THR A 155 -22.02 -14.86 -14.87
CA THR A 155 -21.27 -15.89 -14.16
C THR A 155 -19.90 -15.33 -13.80
N VAL A 156 -19.53 -15.41 -12.51
CA VAL A 156 -18.33 -14.79 -11.93
C VAL A 156 -17.37 -15.86 -11.42
N MET A 157 -16.12 -15.77 -11.85
CA MET A 157 -15.01 -16.51 -11.24
C MET A 157 -14.22 -15.52 -10.36
N ASN A 158 -14.11 -15.83 -9.06
CA ASN A 158 -13.43 -14.98 -8.08
C ASN A 158 -12.11 -15.62 -7.62
N LEU A 159 -10.99 -15.03 -8.01
CA LEU A 159 -9.65 -15.39 -7.54
C LEU A 159 -9.34 -14.55 -6.28
N GLN A 160 -9.50 -15.18 -5.11
CA GLN A 160 -9.28 -14.51 -3.83
C GLN A 160 -7.79 -14.36 -3.50
N GLY A 161 -7.47 -13.35 -2.69
CA GLY A 161 -6.12 -13.08 -2.24
C GLY A 161 -5.64 -14.04 -1.15
N GLN A 162 -4.48 -13.73 -0.57
CA GLN A 162 -3.86 -14.52 0.49
C GLN A 162 -4.77 -14.58 1.73
N SER A 163 -5.08 -15.78 2.20
CA SER A 163 -5.81 -15.98 3.45
C SER A 163 -5.06 -15.32 4.62
N GLY A 164 -5.81 -14.67 5.53
CA GLY A 164 -5.24 -13.94 6.67
C GLY A 164 -4.72 -12.53 6.33
N ALA A 165 -4.60 -12.16 5.07
CA ALA A 165 -4.23 -10.79 4.69
C ALA A 165 -5.48 -9.89 4.66
N SER A 166 -5.42 -8.73 5.32
CA SER A 166 -6.58 -7.82 5.41
C SER A 166 -7.12 -7.36 4.05
N PRO A 167 -6.31 -7.06 3.00
CA PRO A 167 -6.86 -6.71 1.70
C PRO A 167 -7.66 -7.85 1.07
N ALA A 168 -7.23 -9.11 1.23
CA ALA A 168 -7.97 -10.26 0.70
C ALA A 168 -9.36 -10.37 1.34
N ILE A 169 -9.42 -10.26 2.67
CA ILE A 169 -10.67 -10.31 3.44
C ILE A 169 -11.62 -9.19 3.01
N ASP A 170 -11.09 -7.96 2.92
CA ASP A 170 -11.89 -6.76 2.70
C ASP A 170 -12.35 -6.63 1.24
N ARG A 171 -11.47 -6.93 0.25
CA ARG A 171 -11.84 -6.94 -1.17
C ARG A 171 -12.91 -7.99 -1.45
N ASN A 172 -12.75 -9.20 -0.91
CA ASN A 172 -13.76 -10.24 -1.03
C ASN A 172 -15.11 -9.82 -0.42
N LYS A 173 -15.08 -9.25 0.80
CA LYS A 173 -16.27 -8.70 1.45
C LYS A 173 -16.95 -7.64 0.58
N GLY A 174 -16.17 -6.70 0.03
CA GLY A 174 -16.69 -5.62 -0.82
C GLY A 174 -17.35 -6.14 -2.09
N LEU A 175 -16.73 -7.11 -2.77
CA LEU A 175 -17.30 -7.75 -3.96
C LEU A 175 -18.67 -8.40 -3.66
N HIS A 176 -18.74 -9.16 -2.55
CA HIS A 176 -19.98 -9.79 -2.10
C HIS A 176 -21.03 -8.79 -1.61
N ASN A 177 -20.63 -7.65 -0.98
CA ASN A 177 -21.56 -6.59 -0.60
C ASN A 177 -22.40 -6.10 -1.79
N VAL A 178 -21.84 -6.11 -3.00
CA VAL A 178 -22.53 -5.68 -4.22
C VAL A 178 -23.26 -6.83 -4.87
N LEU A 179 -22.54 -7.89 -5.26
CA LEU A 179 -23.11 -8.94 -6.11
C LEU A 179 -24.14 -9.82 -5.39
N ASP A 180 -24.00 -9.99 -4.08
CA ASP A 180 -24.94 -10.78 -3.27
C ASP A 180 -26.32 -10.12 -3.12
N GLN A 181 -26.45 -8.83 -3.45
CA GLN A 181 -27.75 -8.16 -3.48
C GLN A 181 -28.65 -8.64 -4.62
N ALA A 182 -28.05 -9.24 -5.66
CA ALA A 182 -28.74 -9.76 -6.83
C ALA A 182 -28.22 -11.16 -7.22
N LYS A 183 -28.22 -12.11 -6.27
CA LYS A 183 -27.72 -13.49 -6.44
C LYS A 183 -28.37 -14.26 -7.59
N ASP A 184 -29.60 -13.93 -7.94
CA ASP A 184 -30.28 -14.54 -9.10
C ASP A 184 -29.64 -14.12 -10.42
N LYS A 185 -29.01 -12.92 -10.47
CA LYS A 185 -28.35 -12.38 -11.65
C LYS A 185 -26.85 -12.70 -11.67
N TYR A 186 -26.16 -12.53 -10.53
CA TYR A 186 -24.70 -12.72 -10.46
C TYR A 186 -24.40 -14.02 -9.69
N LYS A 187 -23.80 -14.97 -10.40
CA LYS A 187 -23.53 -16.31 -9.86
C LYS A 187 -22.05 -16.56 -9.79
N PHE A 188 -21.52 -16.75 -8.59
CA PHE A 188 -20.18 -17.24 -8.43
C PHE A 188 -20.11 -18.71 -8.85
N VAL A 189 -19.44 -18.99 -9.97
CA VAL A 189 -19.23 -20.33 -10.50
C VAL A 189 -17.92 -20.96 -10.06
N PHE A 190 -17.04 -20.13 -9.51
CA PHE A 190 -15.78 -20.52 -8.88
C PHE A 190 -15.32 -19.44 -7.92
N GLU A 191 -14.90 -19.85 -6.73
CA GLU A 191 -14.26 -18.99 -5.74
C GLU A 191 -13.21 -19.78 -4.98
N ASP A 192 -11.95 -19.34 -5.03
CA ASP A 192 -10.88 -19.93 -4.22
C ASP A 192 -9.68 -18.96 -4.13
N THR A 193 -8.76 -19.23 -3.18
CA THR A 193 -7.59 -18.39 -2.95
C THR A 193 -6.45 -18.74 -3.88
N ALA A 194 -6.02 -17.77 -4.69
CA ALA A 194 -4.76 -17.82 -5.44
C ALA A 194 -3.61 -17.06 -4.75
N GLY A 195 -3.83 -16.56 -3.51
CA GLY A 195 -2.78 -16.11 -2.60
C GLY A 195 -1.97 -14.90 -3.06
N PHE A 196 -2.55 -14.02 -3.90
CA PHE A 196 -1.86 -12.92 -4.58
C PHE A 196 -0.70 -13.36 -5.51
N ASP A 197 -0.70 -14.61 -5.95
CA ASP A 197 0.39 -15.22 -6.71
C ASP A 197 0.03 -15.43 -8.18
N ARG A 198 0.88 -14.96 -9.09
CA ARG A 198 0.67 -15.05 -10.55
C ARG A 198 0.59 -16.48 -11.04
N ALA A 199 1.50 -17.34 -10.59
CA ALA A 199 1.54 -18.74 -11.03
C ALA A 199 0.32 -19.52 -10.52
N LYS A 200 -0.14 -19.23 -9.30
CA LYS A 200 -1.39 -19.81 -8.78
C LYS A 200 -2.61 -19.25 -9.51
N GLY A 201 -2.64 -17.95 -9.83
CA GLY A 201 -3.69 -17.34 -10.65
C GLY A 201 -3.81 -18.04 -12.01
N LEU A 202 -2.69 -18.31 -12.68
CA LEU A 202 -2.64 -19.11 -13.92
C LEU A 202 -3.19 -20.52 -13.68
N ALA A 203 -2.59 -21.29 -12.78
CA ALA A 203 -2.91 -22.70 -12.58
C ALA A 203 -4.37 -22.92 -12.15
N MET A 204 -4.90 -22.05 -11.26
CA MET A 204 -6.29 -22.14 -10.83
C MET A 204 -7.27 -21.79 -11.95
N THR A 205 -6.94 -20.78 -12.77
CA THR A 205 -7.76 -20.43 -13.93
C THR A 205 -7.78 -21.56 -14.96
N GLU A 206 -6.64 -22.16 -15.27
CA GLU A 206 -6.56 -23.31 -16.16
C GLU A 206 -7.38 -24.49 -15.66
N SER A 207 -7.24 -24.82 -14.36
CA SER A 207 -7.96 -25.92 -13.72
C SER A 207 -9.48 -25.68 -13.72
N ALA A 208 -9.92 -24.48 -13.31
CA ALA A 208 -11.33 -24.12 -13.28
C ALA A 208 -11.96 -24.18 -14.69
N LEU A 209 -11.30 -23.58 -15.69
CA LEU A 209 -11.78 -23.58 -17.07
C LEU A 209 -11.80 -24.98 -17.69
N ALA A 210 -10.94 -25.90 -17.25
CA ALA A 210 -10.95 -27.30 -17.72
C ALA A 210 -12.18 -28.06 -17.19
N GLY A 211 -12.67 -27.72 -16.01
CA GLY A 211 -13.87 -28.33 -15.41
C GLY A 211 -15.20 -27.70 -15.83
N MET A 212 -15.17 -26.56 -16.52
CA MET A 212 -16.37 -25.81 -16.92
C MET A 212 -16.81 -26.18 -18.34
N THR A 213 -18.11 -26.40 -18.53
CA THR A 213 -18.70 -26.57 -19.86
C THR A 213 -18.74 -25.25 -20.64
N THR A 214 -19.01 -24.16 -19.91
CA THR A 214 -19.06 -22.79 -20.45
C THR A 214 -18.11 -21.91 -19.63
N PRO A 215 -17.22 -21.13 -20.25
CA PRO A 215 -16.38 -20.19 -19.52
C PRO A 215 -17.21 -19.17 -18.74
N PRO A 216 -16.71 -18.60 -17.62
CA PRO A 216 -17.38 -17.52 -16.92
C PRO A 216 -17.47 -16.26 -17.81
N ASP A 217 -18.44 -15.41 -17.52
CA ASP A 217 -18.54 -14.10 -18.21
C ASP A 217 -17.44 -13.15 -17.77
N VAL A 218 -17.04 -13.25 -16.48
CA VAL A 218 -16.00 -12.41 -15.90
C VAL A 218 -15.14 -13.17 -14.89
N ILE A 219 -13.84 -12.91 -14.93
CA ILE A 219 -12.88 -13.28 -13.88
C ILE A 219 -12.56 -11.98 -13.12
N VAL A 220 -12.76 -12.00 -11.82
CA VAL A 220 -12.33 -10.95 -10.91
C VAL A 220 -11.21 -11.51 -10.02
N ALA A 221 -10.10 -10.79 -9.96
CA ALA A 221 -8.95 -11.18 -9.15
C ALA A 221 -8.69 -10.12 -8.07
N ALA A 222 -8.34 -10.56 -6.88
CA ALA A 222 -8.06 -9.67 -5.77
C ALA A 222 -6.74 -8.90 -5.93
N ASN A 223 -5.88 -9.24 -6.94
CA ASN A 223 -4.78 -8.39 -7.38
C ASN A 223 -4.42 -8.62 -8.86
N ASP A 224 -3.58 -7.74 -9.40
CA ASP A 224 -3.15 -7.79 -10.81
C ASP A 224 -2.21 -8.96 -11.11
N ASP A 225 -1.38 -9.41 -10.16
CA ASP A 225 -0.53 -10.57 -10.40
C ASP A 225 -1.37 -11.82 -10.70
N MET A 226 -2.43 -12.07 -9.93
CA MET A 226 -3.36 -13.17 -10.22
C MET A 226 -4.13 -12.93 -11.53
N ALA A 227 -4.56 -11.69 -11.79
CA ALA A 227 -5.24 -11.33 -13.04
C ALA A 227 -4.34 -11.56 -14.25
N LEU A 228 -3.07 -11.21 -14.18
CA LEU A 228 -2.08 -11.46 -15.25
C LEU A 228 -1.83 -12.97 -15.44
N GLY A 229 -1.84 -13.75 -14.35
CA GLY A 229 -1.84 -15.21 -14.45
C GLY A 229 -3.08 -15.74 -15.16
N ALA A 230 -4.26 -15.26 -14.79
CA ALA A 230 -5.52 -15.62 -15.44
C ALA A 230 -5.56 -15.19 -16.93
N LEU A 231 -4.96 -14.05 -17.25
CA LEU A 231 -4.81 -13.58 -18.64
C LEU A 231 -4.10 -14.58 -19.54
N GLU A 232 -3.00 -15.19 -19.05
CA GLU A 232 -2.27 -16.18 -19.80
C GLU A 232 -3.10 -17.46 -20.02
N ALA A 233 -3.89 -17.90 -19.02
CA ALA A 233 -4.81 -19.01 -19.18
C ALA A 233 -5.91 -18.70 -20.22
N LEU A 234 -6.47 -17.49 -20.21
CA LEU A 234 -7.46 -17.06 -21.19
C LEU A 234 -6.85 -16.99 -22.61
N LYS A 235 -5.62 -16.51 -22.73
CA LYS A 235 -4.88 -16.46 -24.00
C LYS A 235 -4.66 -17.86 -24.59
N ALA A 236 -4.19 -18.80 -23.79
CA ALA A 236 -3.94 -20.18 -24.19
C ALA A 236 -5.21 -20.88 -24.74
N ARG A 237 -6.39 -20.45 -24.29
CA ARG A 237 -7.71 -20.99 -24.67
C ARG A 237 -8.46 -20.17 -25.72
N ASN A 238 -7.86 -19.11 -26.27
CA ASN A 238 -8.51 -18.17 -27.19
C ASN A 238 -9.78 -17.53 -26.62
N LEU A 239 -9.75 -17.20 -25.32
CA LEU A 239 -10.84 -16.58 -24.58
C LEU A 239 -10.62 -15.07 -24.29
N LEU A 240 -9.51 -14.49 -24.76
CA LEU A 240 -9.26 -13.06 -24.66
C LEU A 240 -10.40 -12.26 -25.30
N GLY A 241 -10.89 -11.23 -24.59
CA GLY A 241 -12.00 -10.40 -25.02
C GLY A 241 -13.39 -11.04 -24.87
N LYS A 242 -13.48 -12.38 -24.81
CA LYS A 242 -14.73 -13.13 -24.56
C LYS A 242 -15.06 -13.15 -23.06
N VAL A 243 -14.08 -13.43 -22.22
CA VAL A 243 -14.16 -13.36 -20.77
C VAL A 243 -13.62 -12.01 -20.31
N LYS A 244 -14.38 -11.24 -19.55
CA LYS A 244 -13.89 -10.00 -18.97
C LYS A 244 -12.95 -10.29 -17.82
N LEU A 245 -11.90 -9.46 -17.66
CA LEU A 245 -10.87 -9.68 -16.64
C LEU A 245 -10.67 -8.38 -15.86
N ILE A 246 -10.85 -8.45 -14.53
CA ILE A 246 -10.75 -7.31 -13.61
C ILE A 246 -9.70 -7.65 -12.55
N GLY A 247 -8.69 -6.80 -12.39
CA GLY A 247 -7.63 -6.91 -11.40
C GLY A 247 -7.77 -5.89 -10.27
N PHE A 248 -6.66 -5.69 -9.57
CA PHE A 248 -6.49 -4.72 -8.48
C PHE A 248 -5.01 -4.38 -8.35
N ASP A 249 -4.61 -3.15 -8.02
CA ASP A 249 -3.27 -2.58 -7.79
C ASP A 249 -2.79 -1.61 -8.87
N ALA A 250 -3.39 -1.60 -10.05
CA ALA A 250 -2.95 -0.80 -11.20
C ALA A 250 -1.44 -0.97 -11.51
N LEU A 251 -0.96 -2.21 -11.53
CA LEU A 251 0.42 -2.52 -11.91
C LEU A 251 0.67 -2.04 -13.34
N PRO A 252 1.87 -1.53 -13.68
CA PRO A 252 2.20 -1.07 -15.03
C PRO A 252 1.91 -2.11 -16.12
N GLU A 253 2.17 -3.39 -15.86
CA GLU A 253 1.87 -4.48 -16.78
C GLU A 253 0.36 -4.62 -17.03
N ALA A 254 -0.46 -4.57 -15.94
CA ALA A 254 -1.92 -4.63 -16.06
C ALA A 254 -2.49 -3.41 -16.80
N LEU A 255 -1.96 -2.20 -16.52
CA LEU A 255 -2.31 -0.98 -17.27
C LEU A 255 -1.99 -1.13 -18.75
N GLY A 256 -0.84 -1.72 -19.09
CA GLY A 256 -0.48 -2.07 -20.48
C GLY A 256 -1.48 -3.04 -21.13
N GLN A 257 -1.95 -4.06 -20.39
CA GLN A 257 -2.96 -5.00 -20.89
C GLN A 257 -4.34 -4.36 -21.05
N ILE A 258 -4.70 -3.39 -20.18
CA ILE A 258 -5.94 -2.61 -20.34
C ILE A 258 -5.84 -1.73 -21.58
N LYS A 259 -4.71 -1.05 -21.79
CA LYS A 259 -4.44 -0.24 -22.99
C LYS A 259 -4.50 -1.07 -24.27
N ALA A 260 -4.04 -2.32 -24.22
CA ALA A 260 -4.09 -3.26 -25.34
C ALA A 260 -5.47 -3.92 -25.53
N GLY A 261 -6.44 -3.72 -24.63
CA GLY A 261 -7.78 -4.31 -24.68
C GLY A 261 -7.84 -5.78 -24.22
N ASN A 262 -6.78 -6.31 -23.62
CA ASN A 262 -6.70 -7.70 -23.13
C ASN A 262 -7.27 -7.85 -21.70
N MET A 263 -7.17 -6.81 -20.88
CA MET A 263 -7.84 -6.69 -19.58
C MET A 263 -8.91 -5.62 -19.64
N THR A 264 -9.96 -5.78 -18.83
CA THR A 264 -11.09 -4.84 -18.79
C THR A 264 -10.81 -3.67 -17.86
N ALA A 265 -10.28 -3.96 -16.67
CA ALA A 265 -10.02 -2.97 -15.64
C ALA A 265 -9.07 -3.48 -14.57
N THR A 266 -8.58 -2.56 -13.77
CA THR A 266 -7.94 -2.79 -12.48
C THR A 266 -8.43 -1.73 -11.48
N ILE A 267 -8.19 -1.95 -10.18
CA ILE A 267 -8.51 -0.97 -9.15
C ILE A 267 -7.20 -0.34 -8.65
N GLU A 268 -7.04 0.95 -8.86
CA GLU A 268 -5.94 1.73 -8.31
C GLU A 268 -6.12 1.95 -6.82
N GLN A 269 -5.06 1.72 -6.03
CA GLN A 269 -5.08 1.89 -4.58
C GLN A 269 -4.02 2.87 -4.04
N LEU A 270 -3.26 3.53 -4.93
CA LEU A 270 -2.30 4.60 -4.63
C LEU A 270 -1.18 4.15 -3.67
N PRO A 271 -0.37 3.12 -3.98
CA PRO A 271 0.66 2.57 -3.08
C PRO A 271 1.70 3.60 -2.63
N GLY A 272 2.13 4.49 -3.52
CA GLY A 272 3.03 5.58 -3.18
C GLY A 272 2.40 6.57 -2.19
N GLY A 273 1.12 6.89 -2.37
CA GLY A 273 0.36 7.73 -1.44
C GLY A 273 0.28 7.13 -0.04
N GLN A 274 0.04 5.82 0.05
CA GLN A 274 -0.04 5.10 1.33
C GLN A 274 1.28 5.17 2.10
N VAL A 275 2.40 4.81 1.48
CA VAL A 275 3.69 4.75 2.17
C VAL A 275 4.23 6.14 2.50
N ARG A 276 4.02 7.14 1.64
CA ARG A 276 4.37 8.53 1.96
C ARG A 276 3.60 9.03 3.18
N GLY A 277 2.29 8.79 3.24
CA GLY A 277 1.48 9.15 4.40
C GLY A 277 1.91 8.44 5.69
N ALA A 278 2.28 7.16 5.61
CA ALA A 278 2.79 6.40 6.75
C ALA A 278 4.14 6.97 7.26
N LEU A 279 5.07 7.26 6.36
CA LEU A 279 6.37 7.85 6.72
C LEU A 279 6.22 9.24 7.31
N GLN A 280 5.39 10.09 6.72
CA GLN A 280 5.15 11.45 7.22
C GLN A 280 4.52 11.44 8.62
N ALA A 281 3.55 10.56 8.89
CA ALA A 281 2.95 10.42 10.22
C ALA A 281 3.98 9.98 11.27
N LEU A 282 4.85 9.03 10.91
CA LEU A 282 5.90 8.53 11.81
C LEU A 282 6.97 9.59 12.08
N VAL A 283 7.45 10.29 11.06
CA VAL A 283 8.48 11.33 11.18
C VAL A 283 7.97 12.52 11.97
N ALA A 284 6.72 12.96 11.76
CA ALA A 284 6.12 14.05 12.52
C ALA A 284 6.09 13.74 14.03
N LEU A 285 5.81 12.49 14.41
CA LEU A 285 5.92 12.10 15.82
C LEU A 285 7.36 12.11 16.32
N LEU A 286 8.29 11.55 15.55
CA LEU A 286 9.68 11.36 15.98
C LEU A 286 10.48 12.66 16.09
N ARG A 287 10.20 13.64 15.24
CA ARG A 287 10.89 14.95 15.22
C ARG A 287 10.16 15.99 16.04
N ASP A 288 8.85 16.08 15.86
CA ASP A 288 8.05 17.21 16.36
C ASP A 288 7.14 16.82 17.54
N GLY A 289 7.08 15.54 17.91
CA GLY A 289 6.16 15.02 18.91
C GLY A 289 4.69 15.08 18.46
N LYS A 290 4.43 15.37 17.19
CA LYS A 290 3.08 15.54 16.64
C LYS A 290 2.47 14.19 16.30
N LYS A 291 1.35 13.85 16.93
CA LYS A 291 0.55 12.68 16.58
C LYS A 291 -0.32 12.97 15.35
N PRO A 292 -0.67 11.95 14.54
CA PRO A 292 -1.61 12.12 13.45
C PRO A 292 -2.99 12.53 13.97
N ASP A 293 -3.71 13.36 13.21
CA ASP A 293 -5.06 13.82 13.56
C ASP A 293 -6.08 12.67 13.55
N GLN A 294 -5.83 11.66 12.73
CA GLN A 294 -6.63 10.43 12.64
C GLN A 294 -5.72 9.21 12.75
N GLN A 295 -6.13 8.22 13.56
CA GLN A 295 -5.40 6.97 13.69
C GLN A 295 -5.49 6.10 12.43
N VAL A 296 -6.57 6.23 11.65
CA VAL A 296 -6.80 5.45 10.43
C VAL A 296 -7.02 6.41 9.26
N THR A 297 -6.18 6.32 8.25
CA THR A 297 -6.29 7.05 6.99
C THR A 297 -6.47 6.05 5.86
N LEU A 298 -7.64 6.07 5.21
CA LEU A 298 -7.95 5.20 4.09
C LEU A 298 -8.08 6.02 2.81
N LEU A 299 -7.25 5.70 1.81
CA LEU A 299 -7.33 6.26 0.46
C LEU A 299 -8.49 5.59 -0.29
N THR A 300 -9.24 6.36 -1.05
CA THR A 300 -10.36 5.83 -1.84
C THR A 300 -9.83 5.18 -3.12
N PRO A 301 -10.05 3.88 -3.35
CA PRO A 301 -9.65 3.21 -4.58
C PRO A 301 -10.42 3.73 -5.81
N ILE A 302 -9.79 3.65 -6.98
CA ILE A 302 -10.34 4.15 -8.25
C ILE A 302 -10.36 3.01 -9.27
N ALA A 303 -11.51 2.72 -9.87
CA ALA A 303 -11.58 1.80 -11.00
C ALA A 303 -10.90 2.42 -12.23
N ILE A 304 -9.88 1.76 -12.75
CA ILE A 304 -9.13 2.16 -13.95
C ILE A 304 -9.55 1.27 -15.11
N THR A 305 -9.98 1.89 -16.17
CA THR A 305 -10.36 1.29 -17.47
C THR A 305 -9.60 1.97 -18.60
N SER A 306 -9.80 1.56 -19.83
CA SER A 306 -9.26 2.25 -21.01
C SER A 306 -9.70 3.73 -21.13
N GLU A 307 -10.79 4.11 -20.46
CA GLU A 307 -11.36 5.47 -20.53
C GLU A 307 -10.66 6.47 -19.60
N ASN A 308 -9.93 6.00 -18.57
CA ASN A 308 -9.36 6.84 -17.53
C ASN A 308 -7.98 6.38 -17.03
N LEU A 309 -7.17 5.80 -17.91
CA LEU A 309 -5.80 5.33 -17.60
C LEU A 309 -4.93 6.41 -16.97
N ASP A 310 -5.16 7.68 -17.31
CA ASP A 310 -4.44 8.86 -16.80
C ASP A 310 -4.57 9.05 -15.28
N LYS A 311 -5.55 8.41 -14.64
CA LYS A 311 -5.74 8.45 -13.19
C LYS A 311 -4.89 7.44 -12.42
N ALA A 312 -4.21 6.50 -13.11
CA ALA A 312 -3.35 5.53 -12.46
C ALA A 312 -2.01 6.16 -12.06
N GLU A 313 -1.60 5.95 -10.79
CA GLU A 313 -0.36 6.52 -10.24
C GLU A 313 0.87 6.11 -11.05
N ARG A 314 0.87 4.90 -11.62
CA ARG A 314 2.01 4.27 -12.28
C ARG A 314 1.90 4.22 -13.81
N LEU A 315 1.04 5.03 -14.43
CA LEU A 315 0.87 5.02 -15.89
C LEU A 315 2.17 5.32 -16.65
N ASN A 316 3.03 6.18 -16.10
CA ASN A 316 4.31 6.55 -16.70
C ASN A 316 5.36 5.41 -16.69
N GLU A 317 5.12 4.33 -15.96
CA GLU A 317 5.97 3.13 -15.93
C GLU A 317 5.56 2.08 -16.99
N VAL A 318 4.45 2.29 -17.70
CA VAL A 318 3.98 1.39 -18.77
C VAL A 318 4.93 1.47 -19.96
N LYS A 319 5.49 0.33 -20.35
CA LYS A 319 6.45 0.17 -21.46
C LYS A 319 5.74 -0.02 -22.80
#